data_f8cab8732965399ea72c222c4e7fada9
#
_entry.id   f8cab8732965399ea72c222c4e7fada9
#
_cell.length_a   1.000
_cell.length_b   1.000
_cell.length_c   1.000
_cell.angle_alpha   90.00
_cell.angle_beta   90.00
_cell.angle_gamma   90.00
#
_symmetry.space_group_name_H-M   'P 1'
#
loop_
_entity.id
_entity.type
_entity.pdbx_description
1 polymer ?
#
loop_
_entity_poly.entity_id
_entity_poly.type
_entity_poly.pdbx_seq_one_letter_code
_entity_poly.pdbx_strand_id
1 'polypeptide(L)'
;LVAASVGAAFNAVANWVLMYPLGLGVAGSGLGTAITQTLMAAFLGWMIVRAARREGVSLRPSTSGLFGAALEGAPLLVRTLALRVALLATLSAVTAISTQALAAHQIVWTLWTFAAYVLDALAIAAQALAGFTTGTGERGAMRPLLRTLARWGIGFGVAVGVVLAITAPWITRIFTTDQTVIDYATVAIIVGALFQPIAGYVFLLDGVLIGAGRGHYLAVAGIVNLVVYAPLLWVIAHSTALTARPSLALAMVWLAYSAVYTGMRALTNGLGA
;
A
#
# COMPACT_ATOMS: atom_id res chain seq x y z
N LEU A 1 -7.21 -14.36 -10.67
CA LEU A 1 -5.80 -14.72 -10.45
C LEU A 1 -5.09 -15.02 -11.77
N VAL A 2 -5.55 -16.02 -12.54
CA VAL A 2 -4.90 -16.44 -13.82
C VAL A 2 -4.69 -15.26 -14.78
N ALA A 3 -5.71 -14.41 -15.01
CA ALA A 3 -5.59 -13.25 -15.88
C ALA A 3 -4.51 -12.27 -15.41
N ALA A 4 -4.43 -12.02 -14.09
CA ALA A 4 -3.43 -11.13 -13.51
C ALA A 4 -2.01 -11.72 -13.63
N SER A 5 -1.83 -13.01 -13.39
CA SER A 5 -0.53 -13.69 -13.53
C SER A 5 -0.04 -13.70 -14.98
N VAL A 6 -0.93 -14.03 -15.92
CA VAL A 6 -0.62 -13.99 -17.37
C VAL A 6 -0.32 -12.56 -17.82
N GLY A 7 -1.11 -11.59 -17.35
CA GLY A 7 -0.87 -10.17 -17.62
C GLY A 7 0.47 -9.70 -17.10
N ALA A 8 0.87 -10.08 -15.88
CA ALA A 8 2.18 -9.73 -15.32
C ALA A 8 3.34 -10.32 -16.13
N ALA A 9 3.25 -11.59 -16.52
CA ALA A 9 4.25 -12.23 -17.36
C ALA A 9 4.35 -11.57 -18.74
N PHE A 10 3.20 -11.30 -19.37
CA PHE A 10 3.14 -10.58 -20.65
C PHE A 10 3.74 -9.18 -20.52
N ASN A 11 3.43 -8.44 -19.43
CA ASN A 11 4.00 -7.11 -19.18
C ASN A 11 5.52 -7.14 -19.08
N ALA A 12 6.08 -8.11 -18.38
CA ALA A 12 7.53 -8.27 -18.27
C ALA A 12 8.19 -8.49 -19.63
N VAL A 13 7.62 -9.39 -20.47
CA VAL A 13 8.11 -9.68 -21.81
C VAL A 13 7.95 -8.47 -22.73
N ALA A 14 6.77 -7.83 -22.74
CA ALA A 14 6.50 -6.66 -23.56
C ALA A 14 7.43 -5.50 -23.21
N ASN A 15 7.64 -5.22 -21.93
CA ASN A 15 8.58 -4.20 -21.47
C ASN A 15 10.01 -4.53 -21.93
N TRP A 16 10.46 -5.78 -21.76
CA TRP A 16 11.79 -6.19 -22.19
C TRP A 16 12.00 -6.00 -23.70
N VAL A 17 11.03 -6.44 -24.53
CA VAL A 17 11.11 -6.31 -26.00
C VAL A 17 11.12 -4.85 -26.44
N LEU A 18 10.24 -4.02 -25.85
CA LEU A 18 10.13 -2.62 -26.24
C LEU A 18 11.31 -1.78 -25.75
N MET A 19 11.84 -2.07 -24.55
CA MET A 19 12.96 -1.32 -23.99
C MET A 19 14.30 -1.63 -24.69
N TYR A 20 14.63 -2.90 -24.87
CA TYR A 20 15.95 -3.33 -25.30
C TYR A 20 16.03 -3.61 -26.80
N PRO A 21 15.33 -4.62 -27.40
CA PRO A 21 15.41 -4.90 -28.82
C PRO A 21 14.94 -3.76 -29.73
N LEU A 22 13.89 -3.04 -29.33
CA LEU A 22 13.34 -1.91 -30.08
C LEU A 22 13.95 -0.56 -29.68
N GLY A 23 14.79 -0.51 -28.65
CA GLY A 23 15.55 0.66 -28.25
C GLY A 23 14.71 1.83 -27.71
N LEU A 24 13.44 1.60 -27.32
CA LEU A 24 12.55 2.65 -26.86
C LEU A 24 12.82 3.09 -25.41
N GLY A 25 13.73 2.42 -24.69
CA GLY A 25 14.08 2.77 -23.32
C GLY A 25 12.87 2.91 -22.39
N VAL A 26 12.81 4.01 -21.62
CA VAL A 26 11.72 4.27 -20.67
C VAL A 26 10.35 4.38 -21.36
N ALA A 27 10.29 4.94 -22.56
CA ALA A 27 9.06 5.02 -23.33
C ALA A 27 8.52 3.62 -23.68
N GLY A 28 9.43 2.67 -23.97
CA GLY A 28 9.09 1.26 -24.22
C GLY A 28 8.42 0.60 -23.01
N SER A 29 8.92 0.87 -21.79
CA SER A 29 8.29 0.38 -20.56
C SER A 29 6.88 0.94 -20.36
N GLY A 30 6.68 2.23 -20.63
CA GLY A 30 5.36 2.86 -20.57
C GLY A 30 4.37 2.25 -21.57
N LEU A 31 4.81 2.06 -22.82
CA LEU A 31 4.01 1.44 -23.87
C LEU A 31 3.67 -0.02 -23.57
N GLY A 32 4.62 -0.81 -23.11
CA GLY A 32 4.40 -2.21 -22.74
C GLY A 32 3.38 -2.34 -21.62
N THR A 33 3.45 -1.46 -20.64
CA THR A 33 2.46 -1.41 -19.56
C THR A 33 1.08 -1.00 -20.07
N ALA A 34 0.98 0.04 -20.91
CA ALA A 34 -0.28 0.48 -21.50
C ALA A 34 -0.93 -0.61 -22.34
N ILE A 35 -0.17 -1.29 -23.20
CA ILE A 35 -0.65 -2.41 -24.01
C ILE A 35 -1.19 -3.52 -23.11
N THR A 36 -0.41 -3.93 -22.11
CA THR A 36 -0.79 -5.01 -21.18
C THR A 36 -2.10 -4.68 -20.45
N GLN A 37 -2.20 -3.48 -19.89
CA GLN A 37 -3.40 -3.05 -19.16
C GLN A 37 -4.63 -2.98 -20.06
N THR A 38 -4.46 -2.52 -21.30
CA THR A 38 -5.55 -2.48 -22.30
C THR A 38 -6.01 -3.88 -22.66
N LEU A 39 -5.10 -4.81 -22.91
CA LEU A 39 -5.44 -6.21 -23.21
C LEU A 39 -6.13 -6.89 -22.02
N MET A 40 -5.65 -6.65 -20.80
CA MET A 40 -6.29 -7.17 -19.58
C MET A 40 -7.70 -6.59 -19.40
N ALA A 41 -7.88 -5.29 -19.60
CA ALA A 41 -9.19 -4.64 -19.52
C ALA A 41 -10.15 -5.19 -20.57
N ALA A 42 -9.69 -5.36 -21.81
CA ALA A 42 -10.49 -5.94 -22.89
C ALA A 42 -10.90 -7.39 -22.58
N PHE A 43 -9.97 -8.21 -22.08
CA PHE A 43 -10.23 -9.61 -21.70
C PHE A 43 -11.24 -9.71 -20.56
N LEU A 44 -11.04 -8.95 -19.49
CA LEU A 44 -11.96 -8.93 -18.34
C LEU A 44 -13.34 -8.37 -18.74
N GLY A 45 -13.35 -7.32 -19.55
CA GLY A 45 -14.59 -6.76 -20.11
C GLY A 45 -15.35 -7.80 -20.96
N TRP A 46 -14.66 -8.53 -21.83
CA TRP A 46 -15.26 -9.62 -22.58
C TRP A 46 -15.84 -10.71 -21.68
N MET A 47 -15.13 -11.10 -20.62
CA MET A 47 -15.64 -12.09 -19.65
C MET A 47 -16.92 -11.60 -18.98
N ILE A 48 -16.95 -10.33 -18.53
CA ILE A 48 -18.12 -9.72 -17.87
C ILE A 48 -19.29 -9.70 -18.84
N VAL A 49 -19.09 -9.21 -20.07
CA VAL A 49 -20.15 -9.17 -21.11
C VAL A 49 -20.68 -10.55 -21.43
N ARG A 50 -19.78 -11.56 -21.52
CA ARG A 50 -20.18 -12.95 -21.77
C ARG A 50 -20.99 -13.52 -20.60
N ALA A 51 -20.60 -13.23 -19.34
CA ALA A 51 -21.33 -13.68 -18.16
C ALA A 51 -22.71 -13.01 -18.10
N ALA A 52 -22.76 -11.68 -18.25
CA ALA A 52 -24.02 -10.93 -18.24
C ALA A 52 -25.01 -11.41 -19.32
N ARG A 53 -24.52 -11.72 -20.53
CA ARG A 53 -25.37 -12.28 -21.60
C ARG A 53 -25.90 -13.69 -21.25
N ARG A 54 -25.12 -14.51 -20.55
CA ARG A 54 -25.57 -15.85 -20.12
C ARG A 54 -26.66 -15.78 -19.07
N GLU A 55 -26.57 -14.79 -18.18
CA GLU A 55 -27.55 -14.56 -17.10
C GLU A 55 -28.74 -13.70 -17.54
N GLY A 56 -28.80 -13.30 -18.82
CA GLY A 56 -29.88 -12.47 -19.37
C GLY A 56 -29.91 -11.04 -18.82
N VAL A 57 -28.80 -10.59 -18.21
CA VAL A 57 -28.70 -9.24 -17.63
C VAL A 57 -28.52 -8.19 -18.73
N SER A 58 -29.28 -7.11 -18.66
CA SER A 58 -29.16 -5.98 -19.58
C SER A 58 -27.82 -5.29 -19.44
N LEU A 59 -27.11 -5.13 -20.56
CA LEU A 59 -25.84 -4.38 -20.64
C LEU A 59 -26.05 -2.88 -20.88
N ARG A 60 -27.31 -2.42 -20.94
CA ARG A 60 -27.59 -0.98 -21.12
C ARG A 60 -27.18 -0.22 -19.86
N PRO A 61 -26.30 0.80 -19.98
CA PRO A 61 -25.94 1.62 -18.83
C PRO A 61 -27.17 2.35 -18.29
N SER A 62 -27.42 2.22 -16.99
CA SER A 62 -28.43 3.05 -16.31
C SER A 62 -27.71 4.17 -15.58
N THR A 63 -28.19 5.41 -15.74
CA THR A 63 -27.62 6.59 -15.08
C THR A 63 -27.70 6.47 -13.56
N SER A 64 -28.79 5.92 -13.03
CA SER A 64 -28.97 5.68 -11.58
C SER A 64 -27.99 4.64 -11.05
N GLY A 65 -27.74 3.54 -11.77
CA GLY A 65 -26.78 2.53 -11.38
C GLY A 65 -25.33 3.04 -11.42
N LEU A 66 -24.96 3.80 -12.46
CA LEU A 66 -23.65 4.42 -12.56
C LEU A 66 -23.41 5.45 -11.45
N PHE A 67 -24.39 6.29 -11.16
CA PHE A 67 -24.30 7.29 -10.10
C PHE A 67 -24.23 6.64 -8.71
N GLY A 68 -25.00 5.58 -8.46
CA GLY A 68 -24.94 4.80 -7.23
C GLY A 68 -23.55 4.19 -7.01
N ALA A 69 -23.01 3.52 -8.05
CA ALA A 69 -21.67 2.94 -7.99
C ALA A 69 -20.57 3.99 -7.77
N ALA A 70 -20.71 5.18 -8.39
CA ALA A 70 -19.77 6.28 -8.18
C ALA A 70 -19.81 6.82 -6.74
N LEU A 71 -21.01 6.97 -6.16
CA LEU A 71 -21.18 7.40 -4.77
C LEU A 71 -20.60 6.38 -3.77
N GLU A 72 -20.75 5.09 -4.02
CA GLU A 72 -20.16 4.04 -3.20
C GLU A 72 -18.62 3.98 -3.34
N GLY A 73 -18.10 4.28 -4.52
CA GLY A 73 -16.66 4.30 -4.79
C GLY A 73 -15.95 5.58 -4.31
N ALA A 74 -16.64 6.72 -4.27
CA ALA A 74 -16.04 8.01 -3.92
C ALA A 74 -15.32 8.05 -2.57
N PRO A 75 -15.84 7.43 -1.48
CA PRO A 75 -15.13 7.40 -0.21
C PRO A 75 -13.79 6.65 -0.29
N LEU A 76 -13.71 5.58 -1.06
CA LEU A 76 -12.45 4.84 -1.26
C LEU A 76 -11.45 5.65 -2.09
N LEU A 77 -11.91 6.49 -3.01
CA LEU A 77 -11.07 7.47 -3.69
C LEU A 77 -10.48 8.48 -2.72
N VAL A 78 -11.31 9.06 -1.84
CA VAL A 78 -10.85 10.02 -0.82
C VAL A 78 -9.80 9.38 0.09
N ARG A 79 -10.05 8.15 0.56
CA ARG A 79 -9.05 7.37 1.33
C ARG A 79 -7.74 7.22 0.57
N THR A 80 -7.83 6.81 -0.70
CA THR A 80 -6.64 6.59 -1.53
C THR A 80 -5.87 7.88 -1.76
N LEU A 81 -6.56 9.00 -2.00
CA LEU A 81 -5.94 10.31 -2.12
C LEU A 81 -5.24 10.74 -0.83
N ALA A 82 -5.87 10.54 0.33
CA ALA A 82 -5.24 10.84 1.63
C ALA A 82 -3.95 10.03 1.84
N LEU A 83 -3.96 8.73 1.48
CA LEU A 83 -2.76 7.89 1.49
C LEU A 83 -1.67 8.44 0.55
N ARG A 84 -2.03 8.82 -0.67
CA ARG A 84 -1.07 9.37 -1.65
C ARG A 84 -0.48 10.70 -1.20
N VAL A 85 -1.29 11.58 -0.63
CA VAL A 85 -0.82 12.86 -0.05
C VAL A 85 0.15 12.60 1.10
N ALA A 86 -0.14 11.65 2.00
CA ALA A 86 0.77 11.29 3.08
C ALA A 86 2.14 10.80 2.54
N LEU A 87 2.14 9.97 1.49
CA LEU A 87 3.35 9.48 0.85
C LEU A 87 4.16 10.60 0.17
N LEU A 88 3.49 11.49 -0.55
CA LEU A 88 4.12 12.64 -1.19
C LEU A 88 4.69 13.61 -0.15
N ALA A 89 3.98 13.84 0.95
CA ALA A 89 4.47 14.66 2.06
C ALA A 89 5.73 14.04 2.69
N THR A 90 5.75 12.70 2.86
CA THR A 90 6.93 11.98 3.35
C THR A 90 8.12 12.16 2.41
N LEU A 91 7.91 11.97 1.11
CA LEU A 91 8.95 12.15 0.10
C LEU A 91 9.48 13.59 0.09
N SER A 92 8.59 14.59 0.17
CA SER A 92 8.97 16.00 0.23
C SER A 92 9.82 16.30 1.46
N ALA A 93 9.45 15.78 2.63
CA ALA A 93 10.21 15.97 3.86
C ALA A 93 11.60 15.35 3.77
N VAL A 94 11.72 14.14 3.19
CA VAL A 94 13.03 13.49 3.00
C VAL A 94 13.89 14.23 1.99
N THR A 95 13.31 14.73 0.90
CA THR A 95 14.03 15.50 -0.12
C THR A 95 14.66 16.77 0.47
N ALA A 96 14.03 17.38 1.48
CA ALA A 96 14.56 18.55 2.18
C ALA A 96 15.75 18.23 3.10
N ILE A 97 16.02 16.95 3.42
CA ILE A 97 17.13 16.56 4.32
C ILE A 97 18.46 16.53 3.57
N SER A 98 18.63 15.62 2.64
CA SER A 98 19.82 15.47 1.79
C SER A 98 19.60 14.46 0.65
N THR A 99 20.48 14.50 -0.37
CA THR A 99 20.47 13.53 -1.47
C THR A 99 20.70 12.09 -0.97
N GLN A 100 21.60 11.90 0.00
CA GLN A 100 21.89 10.59 0.57
C GLN A 100 20.68 10.05 1.38
N ALA A 101 19.98 10.94 2.12
CA ALA A 101 18.77 10.56 2.81
C ALA A 101 17.65 10.16 1.84
N LEU A 102 17.52 10.86 0.71
CA LEU A 102 16.58 10.50 -0.35
C LEU A 102 16.91 9.14 -0.97
N ALA A 103 18.18 8.89 -1.29
CA ALA A 103 18.62 7.59 -1.82
C ALA A 103 18.34 6.46 -0.83
N ALA A 104 18.67 6.66 0.46
CA ALA A 104 18.38 5.71 1.52
C ALA A 104 16.87 5.47 1.67
N HIS A 105 16.06 6.53 1.64
CA HIS A 105 14.59 6.43 1.69
C HIS A 105 14.04 5.57 0.54
N GLN A 106 14.55 5.70 -0.67
CA GLN A 106 14.09 4.90 -1.82
C GLN A 106 14.34 3.39 -1.60
N ILE A 107 15.48 3.04 -1.02
CA ILE A 107 15.78 1.64 -0.67
C ILE A 107 14.77 1.14 0.37
N VAL A 108 14.61 1.88 1.48
CA VAL A 108 13.67 1.50 2.54
C VAL A 108 12.24 1.44 2.04
N TRP A 109 11.85 2.39 1.19
CA TRP A 109 10.52 2.42 0.57
C TRP A 109 10.26 1.21 -0.34
N THR A 110 11.26 0.79 -1.10
CA THR A 110 11.17 -0.42 -1.95
C THR A 110 10.92 -1.66 -1.10
N LEU A 111 11.68 -1.83 -0.02
CA LEU A 111 11.51 -2.96 0.91
C LEU A 111 10.17 -2.90 1.65
N TRP A 112 9.76 -1.71 2.10
CA TRP A 112 8.44 -1.50 2.72
C TRP A 112 7.30 -1.87 1.76
N THR A 113 7.40 -1.44 0.50
CA THR A 113 6.39 -1.74 -0.52
C THR A 113 6.30 -3.24 -0.79
N PHE A 114 7.44 -3.93 -0.83
CA PHE A 114 7.46 -5.39 -0.94
C PHE A 114 6.77 -6.06 0.25
N ALA A 115 7.09 -5.63 1.47
CA ALA A 115 6.43 -6.11 2.69
C ALA A 115 4.92 -5.81 2.67
N ALA A 116 4.52 -4.64 2.19
CA ALA A 116 3.13 -4.24 2.05
C ALA A 116 2.36 -5.16 1.08
N TYR A 117 2.95 -5.55 -0.06
CA TYR A 117 2.30 -6.50 -0.99
C TYR A 117 2.08 -7.88 -0.36
N VAL A 118 3.00 -8.32 0.48
CA VAL A 118 2.83 -9.58 1.21
C VAL A 118 1.68 -9.48 2.22
N LEU A 119 1.58 -8.36 2.95
CA LEU A 119 0.47 -8.09 3.88
C LEU A 119 -0.87 -7.88 3.16
N ASP A 120 -0.85 -7.29 1.96
CA ASP A 120 -2.04 -7.09 1.12
C ASP A 120 -2.69 -8.41 0.71
N ALA A 121 -1.90 -9.46 0.48
CA ALA A 121 -2.47 -10.78 0.19
C ALA A 121 -3.36 -11.29 1.34
N LEU A 122 -2.95 -11.05 2.59
CA LEU A 122 -3.77 -11.36 3.77
C LEU A 122 -4.98 -10.43 3.90
N ALA A 123 -4.80 -9.14 3.58
CA ALA A 123 -5.88 -8.15 3.60
C ALA A 123 -6.99 -8.49 2.59
N ILE A 124 -6.64 -8.95 1.39
CA ILE A 124 -7.61 -9.39 0.36
C ILE A 124 -8.42 -10.60 0.85
N ALA A 125 -7.76 -11.58 1.49
CA ALA A 125 -8.46 -12.71 2.09
C ALA A 125 -9.41 -12.27 3.22
N ALA A 126 -8.96 -11.37 4.09
CA ALA A 126 -9.78 -10.79 5.15
C ALA A 126 -10.98 -10.01 4.60
N GLN A 127 -10.79 -9.25 3.52
CA GLN A 127 -11.85 -8.52 2.83
C GLN A 127 -12.93 -9.47 2.29
N ALA A 128 -12.53 -10.56 1.65
CA ALA A 128 -13.47 -11.55 1.12
C ALA A 128 -14.29 -12.22 2.23
N LEU A 129 -13.62 -12.61 3.34
CA LEU A 129 -14.29 -13.24 4.48
C LEU A 129 -15.23 -12.26 5.20
N ALA A 130 -14.82 -11.01 5.39
CA ALA A 130 -15.67 -9.98 6.00
C ALA A 130 -16.89 -9.66 5.13
N GLY A 131 -16.69 -9.56 3.81
CA GLY A 131 -17.79 -9.36 2.86
C GLY A 131 -18.79 -10.50 2.89
N PHE A 132 -18.33 -11.75 2.91
CA PHE A 132 -19.18 -12.94 3.02
C PHE A 132 -19.99 -12.93 4.33
N THR A 133 -19.32 -12.75 5.47
CA THR A 133 -19.95 -12.74 6.78
C THR A 133 -20.99 -11.60 6.93
N THR A 134 -20.70 -10.45 6.33
CA THR A 134 -21.65 -9.31 6.31
C THR A 134 -22.85 -9.62 5.41
N GLY A 135 -22.62 -10.25 4.26
CA GLY A 135 -23.68 -10.62 3.30
C GLY A 135 -24.61 -11.71 3.80
N THR A 136 -24.12 -12.68 4.60
CA THR A 136 -24.94 -13.75 5.20
C THR A 136 -25.68 -13.29 6.46
N GLY A 137 -25.36 -12.12 6.99
CA GLY A 137 -26.00 -11.61 8.22
C GLY A 137 -25.55 -12.29 9.52
N GLU A 138 -24.50 -13.12 9.48
CA GLU A 138 -23.95 -13.86 10.63
C GLU A 138 -23.13 -12.96 11.56
N ARG A 139 -23.78 -11.99 12.21
CA ARG A 139 -23.10 -11.00 13.07
C ARG A 139 -22.29 -11.64 14.21
N GLY A 140 -22.66 -12.82 14.68
CA GLY A 140 -21.94 -13.55 15.73
C GLY A 140 -20.57 -14.08 15.30
N ALA A 141 -20.37 -14.35 14.01
CA ALA A 141 -19.12 -14.87 13.46
C ALA A 141 -18.05 -13.78 13.25
N MET A 142 -18.45 -12.50 13.18
CA MET A 142 -17.53 -11.39 12.90
C MET A 142 -16.44 -11.23 13.97
N ARG A 143 -16.80 -11.22 15.26
CA ARG A 143 -15.82 -11.03 16.35
C ARG A 143 -14.75 -12.13 16.43
N PRO A 144 -15.09 -13.44 16.38
CA PRO A 144 -14.08 -14.49 16.31
C PRO A 144 -13.19 -14.38 15.08
N LEU A 145 -13.77 -14.05 13.91
CA LEU A 145 -13.07 -13.82 12.67
C LEU A 145 -12.03 -12.70 12.82
N LEU A 146 -12.44 -11.52 13.32
CA LEU A 146 -11.55 -10.39 13.56
C LEU A 146 -10.36 -10.74 14.46
N ARG A 147 -10.60 -11.47 15.56
CA ARG A 147 -9.53 -11.90 16.48
C ARG A 147 -8.53 -12.83 15.80
N THR A 148 -9.03 -13.78 15.01
CA THR A 148 -8.18 -14.73 14.29
C THR A 148 -7.35 -14.00 13.24
N LEU A 149 -7.98 -13.19 12.44
CA LEU A 149 -7.32 -12.39 11.42
C LEU A 149 -6.29 -11.43 12.03
N ALA A 150 -6.63 -10.71 13.12
CA ALA A 150 -5.70 -9.81 13.80
C ALA A 150 -4.43 -10.55 14.30
N ARG A 151 -4.59 -11.76 14.87
CA ARG A 151 -3.43 -12.60 15.28
C ARG A 151 -2.56 -12.98 14.09
N TRP A 152 -3.16 -13.37 12.96
CA TRP A 152 -2.43 -13.68 11.74
C TRP A 152 -1.70 -12.45 11.19
N GLY A 153 -2.37 -11.28 11.12
CA GLY A 153 -1.76 -10.04 10.66
C GLY A 153 -0.57 -9.62 11.52
N ILE A 154 -0.72 -9.63 12.84
CA ILE A 154 0.36 -9.32 13.79
C ILE A 154 1.50 -10.34 13.66
N GLY A 155 1.18 -11.65 13.67
CA GLY A 155 2.19 -12.71 13.56
C GLY A 155 3.00 -12.62 12.27
N PHE A 156 2.33 -12.36 11.14
CA PHE A 156 2.99 -12.17 9.86
C PHE A 156 3.81 -10.88 9.83
N GLY A 157 3.29 -9.80 10.41
CA GLY A 157 4.04 -8.56 10.59
C GLY A 157 5.30 -8.76 11.45
N VAL A 158 5.23 -9.54 12.53
CA VAL A 158 6.41 -9.92 13.32
C VAL A 158 7.43 -10.66 12.46
N ALA A 159 7.00 -11.67 11.70
CA ALA A 159 7.90 -12.44 10.84
C ALA A 159 8.60 -11.56 9.80
N VAL A 160 7.85 -10.70 9.10
CA VAL A 160 8.40 -9.74 8.13
C VAL A 160 9.35 -8.76 8.82
N GLY A 161 8.95 -8.20 9.98
CA GLY A 161 9.78 -7.27 10.75
C GLY A 161 11.12 -7.90 11.19
N VAL A 162 11.10 -9.12 11.70
CA VAL A 162 12.30 -9.85 12.08
C VAL A 162 13.22 -10.09 10.88
N VAL A 163 12.66 -10.53 9.75
CA VAL A 163 13.44 -10.74 8.51
C VAL A 163 14.08 -9.43 8.06
N LEU A 164 13.33 -8.33 7.99
CA LEU A 164 13.84 -7.03 7.60
C LEU A 164 14.92 -6.52 8.56
N ALA A 165 14.71 -6.63 9.88
CA ALA A 165 15.68 -6.17 10.87
C ALA A 165 16.98 -6.96 10.79
N ILE A 166 16.92 -8.29 10.64
CA ILE A 166 18.10 -9.14 10.53
C ILE A 166 18.84 -8.88 9.22
N THR A 167 18.11 -8.75 8.10
CA THR A 167 18.72 -8.62 6.78
C THR A 167 19.15 -7.19 6.44
N ALA A 168 18.72 -6.18 7.18
CA ALA A 168 18.96 -4.77 6.90
C ALA A 168 20.42 -4.43 6.53
N PRO A 169 21.46 -4.87 7.26
CA PRO A 169 22.85 -4.53 6.94
C PRO A 169 23.37 -5.14 5.64
N TRP A 170 22.78 -6.26 5.22
CA TRP A 170 23.20 -6.96 3.99
C TRP A 170 22.37 -6.55 2.79
N ILE A 171 21.06 -6.43 2.95
CA ILE A 171 20.15 -6.12 1.85
C ILE A 171 20.40 -4.72 1.28
N THR A 172 20.78 -3.74 2.11
CA THR A 172 21.12 -2.39 1.66
C THR A 172 22.33 -2.37 0.71
N ARG A 173 23.31 -3.27 0.93
CA ARG A 173 24.51 -3.40 0.08
C ARG A 173 24.23 -3.94 -1.31
N ILE A 174 23.07 -4.56 -1.52
CA ILE A 174 22.64 -5.01 -2.86
C ILE A 174 22.25 -3.81 -3.73
N PHE A 175 21.78 -2.72 -3.12
CA PHE A 175 21.27 -1.55 -3.84
C PHE A 175 22.34 -0.49 -4.08
N THR A 176 23.34 -0.38 -3.21
CA THR A 176 24.37 0.68 -3.29
C THR A 176 25.66 0.28 -2.63
N THR A 177 26.75 0.90 -3.09
CA THR A 177 28.11 0.81 -2.47
C THR A 177 28.45 2.02 -1.60
N ASP A 178 27.62 3.07 -1.61
CA ASP A 178 27.80 4.26 -0.77
C ASP A 178 27.51 3.91 0.70
N GLN A 179 28.57 3.92 1.53
CA GLN A 179 28.49 3.56 2.93
C GLN A 179 27.54 4.48 3.71
N THR A 180 27.48 5.77 3.37
CA THR A 180 26.58 6.74 4.01
C THR A 180 25.11 6.38 3.77
N VAL A 181 24.79 6.01 2.53
CA VAL A 181 23.42 5.58 2.16
C VAL A 181 23.08 4.25 2.83
N ILE A 182 24.05 3.31 2.90
CA ILE A 182 23.87 2.02 3.59
C ILE A 182 23.54 2.23 5.05
N ASP A 183 24.30 3.09 5.75
CA ASP A 183 24.12 3.36 7.18
C ASP A 183 22.76 4.01 7.45
N TYR A 184 22.37 5.02 6.65
CA TYR A 184 21.09 5.69 6.78
C TYR A 184 19.92 4.74 6.51
N ALA A 185 20.00 3.94 5.45
CA ALA A 185 18.96 2.99 5.08
C ALA A 185 18.84 1.87 6.13
N THR A 186 19.96 1.36 6.65
CA THR A 186 19.95 0.30 7.68
C THR A 186 19.21 0.76 8.93
N VAL A 187 19.49 1.96 9.44
CA VAL A 187 18.79 2.52 10.60
C VAL A 187 17.29 2.68 10.32
N ALA A 188 16.95 3.24 9.17
CA ALA A 188 15.55 3.47 8.80
C ALA A 188 14.78 2.15 8.57
N ILE A 189 15.41 1.10 8.00
CA ILE A 189 14.82 -0.24 7.88
C ILE A 189 14.53 -0.82 9.28
N ILE A 190 15.46 -0.74 10.21
CA ILE A 190 15.27 -1.26 11.58
C ILE A 190 14.11 -0.53 12.26
N VAL A 191 14.05 0.79 12.15
CA VAL A 191 12.91 1.57 12.66
C VAL A 191 11.60 1.09 12.05
N GLY A 192 11.51 0.97 10.72
CA GLY A 192 10.32 0.46 10.04
C GLY A 192 9.96 -0.98 10.44
N ALA A 193 10.97 -1.84 10.61
CA ALA A 193 10.82 -3.24 10.97
C ALA A 193 10.18 -3.44 12.35
N LEU A 194 10.51 -2.59 13.33
CA LEU A 194 9.93 -2.64 14.67
C LEU A 194 8.41 -2.42 14.68
N PHE A 195 7.88 -1.71 13.69
CA PHE A 195 6.45 -1.40 13.56
C PHE A 195 5.71 -2.30 12.56
N GLN A 196 6.37 -3.28 11.95
CA GLN A 196 5.72 -4.22 11.03
C GLN A 196 4.55 -5.01 11.66
N PRO A 197 4.59 -5.39 12.96
CA PRO A 197 3.42 -6.00 13.60
C PRO A 197 2.17 -5.10 13.58
N ILE A 198 2.36 -3.79 13.77
CA ILE A 198 1.29 -2.80 13.68
C ILE A 198 0.82 -2.66 12.23
N ALA A 199 1.74 -2.64 11.27
CA ALA A 199 1.39 -2.62 9.85
C ALA A 199 0.55 -3.84 9.47
N GLY A 200 0.94 -5.06 9.88
CA GLY A 200 0.18 -6.28 9.63
C GLY A 200 -1.25 -6.22 10.18
N TYR A 201 -1.42 -5.69 11.38
CA TYR A 201 -2.74 -5.44 11.96
C TYR A 201 -3.56 -4.44 11.13
N VAL A 202 -2.96 -3.32 10.73
CA VAL A 202 -3.61 -2.26 9.94
C VAL A 202 -4.06 -2.77 8.59
N PHE A 203 -3.19 -3.44 7.84
CA PHE A 203 -3.53 -3.96 6.51
C PHE A 203 -4.71 -4.93 6.57
N LEU A 204 -4.73 -5.75 7.59
CA LEU A 204 -5.80 -6.71 7.78
C LEU A 204 -7.13 -6.04 8.12
N LEU A 205 -7.13 -5.06 9.03
CA LEU A 205 -8.33 -4.29 9.35
C LEU A 205 -8.82 -3.43 8.18
N ASP A 206 -7.92 -2.89 7.35
CA ASP A 206 -8.31 -2.23 6.10
C ASP A 206 -9.13 -3.18 5.22
N GLY A 207 -8.65 -4.42 5.03
CA GLY A 207 -9.37 -5.44 4.27
C GLY A 207 -10.75 -5.72 4.86
N VAL A 208 -10.83 -5.91 6.18
CA VAL A 208 -12.11 -6.14 6.87
C VAL A 208 -13.08 -4.99 6.69
N LEU A 209 -12.64 -3.75 6.89
CA LEU A 209 -13.49 -2.56 6.78
C LEU A 209 -13.97 -2.32 5.34
N ILE A 210 -13.12 -2.58 4.35
CA ILE A 210 -13.50 -2.53 2.93
C ILE A 210 -14.54 -3.62 2.64
N GLY A 211 -14.29 -4.86 3.08
CA GLY A 211 -15.20 -5.99 2.91
C GLY A 211 -16.56 -5.78 3.59
N ALA A 212 -16.57 -5.12 4.74
CA ALA A 212 -17.80 -4.75 5.47
C ALA A 212 -18.52 -3.51 4.91
N GLY A 213 -18.03 -2.92 3.78
CA GLY A 213 -18.65 -1.76 3.14
C GLY A 213 -18.46 -0.43 3.90
N ARG A 214 -17.50 -0.35 4.84
CA ARG A 214 -17.24 0.85 5.65
C ARG A 214 -16.34 1.89 4.96
N GLY A 215 -16.53 2.11 3.66
CA GLY A 215 -15.72 3.02 2.85
C GLY A 215 -15.74 4.47 3.35
N HIS A 216 -16.90 4.99 3.76
CA HIS A 216 -17.02 6.34 4.35
C HIS A 216 -16.18 6.51 5.61
N TYR A 217 -16.22 5.52 6.49
CA TYR A 217 -15.41 5.53 7.70
C TYR A 217 -13.92 5.60 7.38
N LEU A 218 -13.46 4.77 6.45
CA LEU A 218 -12.06 4.76 6.00
C LEU A 218 -11.62 6.07 5.35
N ALA A 219 -12.53 6.76 4.65
CA ALA A 219 -12.24 8.08 4.08
C ALA A 219 -11.97 9.12 5.16
N VAL A 220 -12.86 9.20 6.16
CA VAL A 220 -12.71 10.12 7.30
C VAL A 220 -11.46 9.77 8.12
N ALA A 221 -11.26 8.49 8.44
CA ALA A 221 -10.07 8.02 9.15
C ALA A 221 -8.78 8.37 8.39
N GLY A 222 -8.77 8.21 7.06
CA GLY A 222 -7.64 8.58 6.22
C GLY A 222 -7.28 10.06 6.30
N ILE A 223 -8.27 10.95 6.29
CA ILE A 223 -8.07 12.40 6.45
C ILE A 223 -7.54 12.70 7.85
N VAL A 224 -8.14 12.14 8.91
CA VAL A 224 -7.70 12.35 10.30
C VAL A 224 -6.24 11.92 10.48
N ASN A 225 -5.88 10.75 9.96
CA ASN A 225 -4.52 10.24 10.03
C ASN A 225 -3.53 11.16 9.30
N LEU A 226 -3.91 11.70 8.14
CA LEU A 226 -3.10 12.66 7.39
C LEU A 226 -2.91 13.97 8.15
N VAL A 227 -3.98 14.52 8.74
CA VAL A 227 -3.95 15.77 9.50
C VAL A 227 -3.04 15.67 10.74
N VAL A 228 -3.00 14.52 11.40
CA VAL A 228 -2.10 14.27 12.53
C VAL A 228 -0.65 14.09 12.07
N TYR A 229 -0.45 13.44 10.92
CA TYR A 229 0.87 13.08 10.42
C TYR A 229 1.61 14.23 9.75
N ALA A 230 0.92 15.02 8.92
CA ALA A 230 1.55 16.05 8.10
C ALA A 230 2.31 17.13 8.90
N PRO A 231 1.82 17.62 10.05
CA PRO A 231 2.56 18.59 10.87
C PRO A 231 3.89 18.04 11.40
N LEU A 232 3.95 16.74 11.72
CA LEU A 232 5.20 16.12 12.20
C LEU A 232 6.27 16.13 11.10
N LEU A 233 5.88 15.83 9.88
CA LEU A 233 6.79 15.90 8.74
C LEU A 233 7.28 17.32 8.50
N TRP A 234 6.38 18.29 8.60
CA TRP A 234 6.74 19.70 8.46
C TRP A 234 7.76 20.12 9.51
N VAL A 235 7.56 19.75 10.79
CA VAL A 235 8.52 20.04 11.87
C VAL A 235 9.87 19.38 11.59
N ILE A 236 9.90 18.11 11.16
CA ILE A 236 11.15 17.41 10.86
C ILE A 236 11.91 18.10 9.71
N ALA A 237 11.20 18.44 8.63
CA ALA A 237 11.79 19.05 7.45
C ALA A 237 12.34 20.46 7.69
N HIS A 238 11.76 21.23 8.63
CA HIS A 238 12.16 22.61 8.94
C HIS A 238 13.03 22.73 10.19
N SER A 239 13.29 21.63 10.90
CA SER A 239 14.18 21.63 12.07
C SER A 239 15.64 21.65 11.64
N THR A 240 16.32 22.77 11.83
CA THR A 240 17.76 22.90 11.55
C THR A 240 18.62 21.90 12.35
N ALA A 241 18.21 21.58 13.56
CA ALA A 241 18.89 20.60 14.40
C ALA A 241 18.79 19.16 13.86
N LEU A 242 17.65 18.81 13.24
CA LEU A 242 17.45 17.48 12.62
C LEU A 242 18.11 17.43 11.23
N THR A 243 17.91 18.44 10.39
CA THR A 243 18.52 18.45 9.04
C THR A 243 20.04 18.49 9.07
N ALA A 244 20.64 19.04 10.14
CA ALA A 244 22.07 18.94 10.39
C ALA A 244 22.57 17.52 10.71
N ARG A 245 21.66 16.56 10.97
CA ARG A 245 21.94 15.15 11.26
C ARG A 245 21.08 14.25 10.36
N PRO A 246 21.43 14.08 9.07
CA PRO A 246 20.56 13.45 8.09
C PRO A 246 20.11 12.03 8.44
N SER A 247 20.98 11.22 9.06
CA SER A 247 20.63 9.86 9.52
C SER A 247 19.51 9.91 10.55
N LEU A 248 19.64 10.79 11.55
CA LEU A 248 18.63 10.96 12.59
C LEU A 248 17.32 11.53 12.02
N ALA A 249 17.42 12.52 11.11
CA ALA A 249 16.25 13.08 10.45
C ALA A 249 15.47 12.02 9.66
N LEU A 250 16.16 11.20 8.88
CA LEU A 250 15.54 10.09 8.16
C LEU A 250 14.92 9.04 9.10
N ALA A 251 15.61 8.69 10.18
CA ALA A 251 15.06 7.80 11.20
C ALA A 251 13.79 8.38 11.85
N MET A 252 13.75 9.68 12.12
CA MET A 252 12.58 10.37 12.66
C MET A 252 11.42 10.41 11.66
N VAL A 253 11.68 10.59 10.36
CA VAL A 253 10.64 10.48 9.32
C VAL A 253 10.06 9.07 9.30
N TRP A 254 10.89 8.03 9.34
CA TRP A 254 10.41 6.64 9.37
C TRP A 254 9.70 6.29 10.69
N LEU A 255 10.15 6.86 11.81
CA LEU A 255 9.45 6.73 13.09
C LEU A 255 8.08 7.41 13.03
N ALA A 256 7.98 8.63 12.50
CA ALA A 256 6.72 9.32 12.31
C ALA A 256 5.77 8.53 11.39
N TYR A 257 6.27 7.97 10.29
CA TYR A 257 5.48 7.14 9.38
C TYR A 257 5.01 5.84 10.06
N SER A 258 5.90 5.13 10.72
CA SER A 258 5.63 3.80 11.26
C SER A 258 4.87 3.85 12.59
N ALA A 259 5.28 4.72 13.53
CA ALA A 259 4.65 4.83 14.85
C ALA A 259 3.40 5.71 14.82
N VAL A 260 3.49 6.90 14.21
CA VAL A 260 2.36 7.85 14.27
C VAL A 260 1.36 7.58 13.15
N TYR A 261 1.77 7.61 11.89
CA TYR A 261 0.82 7.42 10.79
C TYR A 261 0.21 6.02 10.79
N THR A 262 1.03 4.97 10.86
CA THR A 262 0.53 3.58 10.89
C THR A 262 -0.14 3.27 12.23
N GLY A 263 0.36 3.80 13.35
CA GLY A 263 -0.27 3.67 14.66
C GLY A 263 -1.65 4.34 14.75
N MET A 264 -1.80 5.54 14.19
CA MET A 264 -3.11 6.20 14.08
C MET A 264 -4.08 5.40 13.22
N ARG A 265 -3.61 4.81 12.11
CA ARG A 265 -4.43 3.89 11.32
C ARG A 265 -4.84 2.65 12.11
N ALA A 266 -3.95 2.12 12.95
CA ALA A 266 -4.31 0.99 13.82
C ALA A 266 -5.42 1.35 14.80
N LEU A 267 -5.34 2.53 15.41
CA LEU A 267 -6.37 3.04 16.33
C LEU A 267 -7.69 3.30 15.60
N THR A 268 -7.66 4.08 14.53
CA THR A 268 -8.89 4.41 13.78
C THR A 268 -9.54 3.16 13.19
N ASN A 269 -8.77 2.27 12.56
CA ASN A 269 -9.31 1.04 12.01
C ASN A 269 -9.84 0.09 13.09
N GLY A 270 -9.17 0.02 14.25
CA GLY A 270 -9.64 -0.76 15.40
C GLY A 270 -10.95 -0.27 15.99
N LEU A 271 -11.16 1.06 16.01
CA LEU A 271 -12.44 1.66 16.44
C LEU A 271 -13.55 1.46 15.39
N GLY A 272 -13.18 1.29 14.13
CA GLY A 272 -14.12 1.07 13.03
C GLY A 272 -14.48 -0.40 12.80
N ALA A 273 -13.74 -1.35 13.31
CA ALA A 273 -13.97 -2.77 13.08
C ALA A 273 -14.84 -3.40 14.17
#